data_8ef3e334865856e89b94cb07e843b4aa
#
_entry.id   8ef3e334865856e89b94cb07e843b4aa
#
_cell.length_a   1.000
_cell.length_b   1.000
_cell.length_c   1.000
_cell.angle_alpha   90.00
_cell.angle_beta   90.00
_cell.angle_gamma   90.00
#
_symmetry.space_group_name_H-M   'P 1'
#
loop_
_entity.id
_entity.type
_entity.pdbx_description
1 polymer ?
#
loop_
_entity_poly.entity_id
_entity_poly.type
_entity_poly.pdbx_seq_one_letter_code
_entity_poly.pdbx_strand_id
1 'polypeptide(L)'
;MSEITVTTQQQLDNLPRDYHGRIYIKFGTPYDKAIVRRKYDFASVEAWGNSSVMARGNSSVVAWDNSSVVALDNSSVVAWGNSSVVARGNSSVVAWDNSSVVARGNSSVVAWDNSSVVAFGNSAVVAWGNSSVVARRNSSVVAWGNSQISPKSDTSKIKTSGNARIVRDPCSIDEYVDFYGIENSNGKAKLFKAVRKRDGLYRSDWDSDFMYTIGKSVVADGFCTDPNEDCGNGIHMAYLSWCLAYGSCWPDLAILEVEVDMNTVVVPKYGSGKVRAPSCKVIREVPLEECGLYGKILARRYGGQ
;
A
#
# COMPACT_ATOMS: atom_id res chain seq x y z
N MET A 1 -11.88 13.35 36.94
CA MET A 1 -12.15 12.19 36.07
C MET A 1 -11.55 10.99 36.75
N SER A 2 -12.25 9.88 36.84
CA SER A 2 -11.70 8.62 37.35
C SER A 2 -10.67 8.06 36.38
N GLU A 3 -9.59 7.51 36.91
CA GLU A 3 -8.51 6.88 36.13
C GLU A 3 -8.35 5.43 36.57
N ILE A 4 -8.13 4.54 35.63
CA ILE A 4 -7.92 3.13 35.91
C ILE A 4 -6.77 2.58 35.03
N THR A 5 -5.88 1.81 35.63
CA THR A 5 -4.86 1.05 34.90
C THR A 5 -5.31 -0.41 34.81
N VAL A 6 -5.34 -0.95 33.60
CA VAL A 6 -5.63 -2.36 33.33
C VAL A 6 -4.36 -3.04 32.79
N THR A 7 -4.02 -4.16 33.38
CA THR A 7 -2.82 -4.95 33.04
C THR A 7 -3.18 -6.31 32.46
N THR A 8 -4.46 -6.66 32.44
CA THR A 8 -4.98 -7.91 31.83
C THR A 8 -6.25 -7.65 31.03
N GLN A 9 -6.51 -8.51 30.05
CA GLN A 9 -7.75 -8.45 29.26
C GLN A 9 -9.00 -8.62 30.15
N GLN A 10 -8.93 -9.45 31.17
CA GLN A 10 -10.07 -9.67 32.09
C GLN A 10 -10.43 -8.40 32.88
N GLN A 11 -9.44 -7.62 33.33
CA GLN A 11 -9.67 -6.35 34.00
C GLN A 11 -10.37 -5.36 33.04
N LEU A 12 -9.93 -5.30 31.79
CA LEU A 12 -10.52 -4.46 30.76
C LEU A 12 -11.98 -4.87 30.44
N ASP A 13 -12.22 -6.18 30.33
CA ASP A 13 -13.55 -6.71 30.01
C ASP A 13 -14.56 -6.54 31.17
N ASN A 14 -14.07 -6.44 32.40
CA ASN A 14 -14.87 -6.25 33.61
C ASN A 14 -15.21 -4.78 33.90
N LEU A 15 -14.67 -3.82 33.15
CA LEU A 15 -15.03 -2.41 33.33
C LEU A 15 -16.53 -2.18 33.10
N PRO A 16 -17.18 -1.31 33.89
CA PRO A 16 -18.59 -0.92 33.65
C PRO A 16 -18.79 -0.41 32.20
N ARG A 17 -19.96 -0.67 31.60
CA ARG A 17 -20.27 -0.22 30.26
C ARG A 17 -20.38 1.31 30.12
N ASP A 18 -20.72 1.95 31.22
CA ASP A 18 -20.86 3.39 31.38
C ASP A 18 -19.64 4.08 31.99
N TYR A 19 -18.49 3.42 31.96
CA TYR A 19 -17.24 4.02 32.43
C TYR A 19 -16.80 5.17 31.53
N HIS A 20 -16.75 6.38 32.09
CA HIS A 20 -16.41 7.62 31.40
C HIS A 20 -15.02 8.18 31.79
N GLY A 21 -14.21 7.41 32.49
CA GLY A 21 -12.88 7.81 32.95
C GLY A 21 -11.77 7.55 31.93
N ARG A 22 -10.52 7.84 32.37
CA ARG A 22 -9.34 7.52 31.58
C ARG A 22 -8.91 6.07 31.87
N ILE A 23 -8.63 5.32 30.79
CA ILE A 23 -8.20 3.94 30.88
C ILE A 23 -6.76 3.85 30.36
N TYR A 24 -5.82 3.45 31.24
CA TYR A 24 -4.44 3.15 30.88
C TYR A 24 -4.32 1.65 30.63
N ILE A 25 -4.01 1.25 29.41
CA ILE A 25 -3.82 -0.15 29.05
C ILE A 25 -2.32 -0.44 29.04
N LYS A 26 -1.82 -1.17 30.03
CA LYS A 26 -0.42 -1.54 30.20
C LYS A 26 -0.31 -3.04 30.42
N PHE A 27 -0.27 -3.81 29.34
CA PHE A 27 -0.03 -5.25 29.45
C PHE A 27 1.47 -5.54 29.66
N GLY A 28 1.78 -6.57 30.42
CA GLY A 28 3.10 -6.80 31.02
C GLY A 28 4.21 -7.21 30.04
N THR A 29 3.88 -7.62 28.81
CA THR A 29 4.89 -8.01 27.82
C THR A 29 4.62 -7.38 26.44
N PRO A 30 5.66 -7.18 25.60
CA PRO A 30 5.50 -6.67 24.24
C PRO A 30 4.63 -7.55 23.33
N TYR A 31 4.31 -8.76 23.76
CA TYR A 31 3.51 -9.74 23.01
C TYR A 31 2.03 -9.76 23.42
N ASP A 32 1.70 -9.16 24.56
CA ASP A 32 0.32 -9.13 25.04
C ASP A 32 -0.50 -8.08 24.28
N LYS A 33 -1.61 -8.52 23.68
CA LYS A 33 -2.53 -7.64 22.96
C LYS A 33 -3.75 -7.33 23.83
N ALA A 34 -3.93 -6.06 24.20
CA ALA A 34 -5.20 -5.60 24.73
C ALA A 34 -6.20 -5.41 23.58
N ILE A 35 -7.39 -6.00 23.70
CA ILE A 35 -8.47 -5.83 22.74
C ILE A 35 -9.61 -5.09 23.40
N VAL A 36 -9.76 -3.81 23.09
CA VAL A 36 -10.90 -2.99 23.54
C VAL A 36 -12.09 -3.25 22.61
N ARG A 37 -13.01 -4.15 22.99
CA ARG A 37 -14.14 -4.58 22.17
C ARG A 37 -15.41 -3.78 22.38
N ARG A 38 -15.44 -2.94 23.42
CA ARG A 38 -16.65 -2.25 23.86
C ARG A 38 -16.68 -0.81 23.37
N LYS A 39 -17.88 -0.32 23.12
CA LYS A 39 -18.15 1.08 22.90
C LYS A 39 -18.12 1.79 24.27
N TYR A 40 -17.04 2.54 24.51
CA TYR A 40 -17.00 3.49 25.61
C TYR A 40 -17.29 4.87 25.01
N ASP A 41 -18.52 5.32 25.10
CA ASP A 41 -18.85 6.69 24.72
C ASP A 41 -18.12 7.65 25.68
N PHE A 42 -17.29 8.55 25.13
CA PHE A 42 -16.49 9.56 25.86
C PHE A 42 -15.30 9.03 26.72
N ALA A 43 -14.92 7.79 26.60
CA ALA A 43 -13.73 7.31 27.29
C ALA A 43 -12.43 7.79 26.60
N SER A 44 -11.44 8.16 27.41
CA SER A 44 -10.06 8.36 26.96
C SER A 44 -9.26 7.09 27.23
N VAL A 45 -8.60 6.55 26.21
CA VAL A 45 -7.82 5.32 26.28
C VAL A 45 -6.38 5.63 25.94
N GLU A 46 -5.43 5.24 26.80
CA GLU A 46 -4.00 5.21 26.47
C GLU A 46 -3.56 3.76 26.28
N ALA A 47 -3.07 3.47 25.09
CA ALA A 47 -2.64 2.12 24.69
C ALA A 47 -1.12 2.10 24.48
N TRP A 48 -0.43 1.18 25.14
CA TRP A 48 1.02 1.03 25.11
C TRP A 48 1.43 -0.32 24.54
N GLY A 49 2.65 -0.43 24.05
CA GLY A 49 3.24 -1.66 23.53
C GLY A 49 2.55 -2.14 22.26
N ASN A 50 2.06 -3.39 22.25
CA ASN A 50 1.39 -4.00 21.10
C ASN A 50 -0.15 -4.01 21.24
N SER A 51 -0.73 -3.07 21.96
CA SER A 51 -2.17 -3.04 22.24
C SER A 51 -3.00 -2.83 20.97
N SER A 52 -4.20 -3.43 20.94
CA SER A 52 -5.19 -3.22 19.87
C SER A 52 -6.45 -2.58 20.42
N VAL A 53 -6.83 -1.42 19.86
CA VAL A 53 -7.98 -0.62 20.33
C VAL A 53 -8.96 -0.40 19.20
N MET A 54 -10.27 -0.64 19.47
CA MET A 54 -11.36 -0.21 18.58
C MET A 54 -12.10 0.93 19.25
N ALA A 55 -11.91 2.14 18.76
CA ALA A 55 -12.59 3.35 19.20
C ALA A 55 -13.84 3.61 18.37
N ARG A 56 -14.97 3.86 19.01
CA ARG A 56 -16.26 4.17 18.36
C ARG A 56 -16.92 5.39 19.00
N GLY A 57 -17.86 5.99 18.28
CA GLY A 57 -18.59 7.15 18.75
C GLY A 57 -17.67 8.37 18.86
N ASN A 58 -17.57 8.97 20.04
CA ASN A 58 -16.73 10.15 20.32
C ASN A 58 -15.52 9.82 21.19
N SER A 59 -14.99 8.59 21.10
CA SER A 59 -13.88 8.12 21.92
C SER A 59 -12.56 8.81 21.56
N SER A 60 -11.69 9.00 22.55
CA SER A 60 -10.32 9.50 22.38
C SER A 60 -9.32 8.40 22.68
N VAL A 61 -8.30 8.22 21.82
CA VAL A 61 -7.24 7.23 22.00
C VAL A 61 -5.88 7.88 21.83
N VAL A 62 -4.97 7.60 22.76
CA VAL A 62 -3.53 7.86 22.58
C VAL A 62 -2.83 6.50 22.45
N ALA A 63 -2.21 6.27 21.31
CA ALA A 63 -1.52 5.02 20.99
C ALA A 63 -0.01 5.26 20.97
N TRP A 64 0.72 4.43 21.70
CA TRP A 64 2.17 4.49 21.81
C TRP A 64 2.82 3.22 21.25
N ASP A 65 4.09 3.30 20.91
CA ASP A 65 4.95 2.20 20.45
C ASP A 65 4.43 1.54 19.18
N ASN A 66 3.98 0.26 19.27
CA ASN A 66 3.47 -0.53 18.14
C ASN A 66 1.96 -0.76 18.23
N SER A 67 1.23 0.10 18.90
CA SER A 67 -0.22 -0.06 19.10
C SER A 67 -1.00 0.05 17.79
N SER A 68 -2.10 -0.70 17.70
CA SER A 68 -3.02 -0.68 16.57
C SER A 68 -4.37 -0.11 16.94
N VAL A 69 -4.88 0.86 16.20
CA VAL A 69 -6.17 1.52 16.49
C VAL A 69 -7.08 1.46 15.27
N VAL A 70 -8.33 1.06 15.50
CA VAL A 70 -9.42 1.25 14.53
C VAL A 70 -10.35 2.33 15.08
N ALA A 71 -10.34 3.49 14.46
CA ALA A 71 -11.18 4.64 14.83
C ALA A 71 -12.39 4.73 13.90
N LEU A 72 -13.57 4.73 14.47
CA LEU A 72 -14.85 4.78 13.76
C LEU A 72 -15.65 6.00 14.19
N ASP A 73 -16.61 6.40 13.37
CA ASP A 73 -17.54 7.49 13.61
C ASP A 73 -16.82 8.85 13.80
N ASN A 74 -16.83 9.45 15.00
CA ASN A 74 -16.20 10.73 15.31
C ASN A 74 -15.02 10.58 16.29
N SER A 75 -14.37 9.42 16.32
CA SER A 75 -13.27 9.15 17.25
C SER A 75 -12.03 9.98 16.94
N SER A 76 -11.29 10.34 17.99
CA SER A 76 -10.01 11.06 17.89
C SER A 76 -8.85 10.16 18.28
N VAL A 77 -7.77 10.17 17.53
CA VAL A 77 -6.57 9.34 17.80
C VAL A 77 -5.32 10.20 17.73
N VAL A 78 -4.43 10.03 18.72
CA VAL A 78 -3.04 10.49 18.66
C VAL A 78 -2.16 9.26 18.65
N ALA A 79 -1.36 9.10 17.60
CA ALA A 79 -0.49 7.94 17.39
C ALA A 79 0.98 8.34 17.43
N TRP A 80 1.76 7.65 18.24
CA TRP A 80 3.20 7.85 18.41
C TRP A 80 3.99 6.58 18.11
N GLY A 81 5.27 6.72 17.83
CA GLY A 81 6.18 5.62 17.55
C GLY A 81 5.87 4.93 16.22
N ASN A 82 5.66 3.62 16.25
CA ASN A 82 5.31 2.82 15.07
C ASN A 82 3.82 2.41 15.07
N SER A 83 2.96 3.22 15.64
CA SER A 83 1.54 2.92 15.78
C SER A 83 0.82 2.87 14.42
N SER A 84 -0.17 1.98 14.31
CA SER A 84 -0.99 1.82 13.10
C SER A 84 -2.42 2.24 13.35
N VAL A 85 -2.99 3.10 12.51
CA VAL A 85 -4.36 3.61 12.66
C VAL A 85 -5.17 3.40 11.40
N VAL A 86 -6.38 2.84 11.55
CA VAL A 86 -7.41 2.83 10.50
C VAL A 86 -8.53 3.76 10.93
N ALA A 87 -8.64 4.92 10.30
CA ALA A 87 -9.68 5.92 10.55
C ALA A 87 -10.81 5.80 9.51
N ARG A 88 -12.06 5.76 9.98
CA ARG A 88 -13.26 5.71 9.14
C ARG A 88 -14.32 6.69 9.63
N GLY A 89 -15.25 7.05 8.76
CA GLY A 89 -16.31 8.02 9.08
C GLY A 89 -15.74 9.43 9.12
N ASN A 90 -15.93 10.15 10.25
CA ASN A 90 -15.44 11.52 10.49
C ASN A 90 -14.31 11.54 11.53
N SER A 91 -13.54 10.45 11.65
CA SER A 91 -12.47 10.33 12.64
C SER A 91 -11.34 11.31 12.40
N SER A 92 -10.72 11.80 13.48
CA SER A 92 -9.54 12.67 13.44
C SER A 92 -8.30 11.92 13.94
N VAL A 93 -7.18 12.05 13.24
CA VAL A 93 -5.92 11.39 13.61
C VAL A 93 -4.78 12.39 13.58
N VAL A 94 -3.95 12.37 14.62
CA VAL A 94 -2.63 13.02 14.63
C VAL A 94 -1.59 11.90 14.73
N ALA A 95 -0.73 11.80 13.73
CA ALA A 95 0.30 10.77 13.63
C ALA A 95 1.69 11.40 13.74
N TRP A 96 2.52 10.85 14.61
CA TRP A 96 3.89 11.26 14.86
C TRP A 96 4.89 10.14 14.59
N ASP A 97 6.15 10.49 14.47
CA ASP A 97 7.29 9.57 14.27
C ASP A 97 7.13 8.72 13.00
N ASN A 98 7.05 7.39 13.15
CA ASN A 98 6.90 6.44 12.05
C ASN A 98 5.49 5.85 11.97
N SER A 99 4.49 6.54 12.48
CA SER A 99 3.12 6.03 12.51
C SER A 99 2.51 5.86 11.12
N SER A 100 1.68 4.84 10.96
CA SER A 100 0.99 4.55 9.71
C SER A 100 -0.52 4.77 9.83
N VAL A 101 -1.12 5.49 8.88
CA VAL A 101 -2.55 5.82 8.91
C VAL A 101 -3.23 5.46 7.60
N VAL A 102 -4.37 4.76 7.69
CA VAL A 102 -5.30 4.58 6.58
C VAL A 102 -6.57 5.38 6.88
N ALA A 103 -6.78 6.47 6.17
CA ALA A 103 -7.93 7.36 6.32
C ALA A 103 -8.99 7.06 5.25
N ARG A 104 -10.25 6.87 5.66
CA ARG A 104 -11.38 6.60 4.77
C ARG A 104 -12.60 7.46 5.14
N GLY A 105 -13.48 7.67 4.17
CA GLY A 105 -14.69 8.50 4.34
C GLY A 105 -14.32 9.98 4.38
N ASN A 106 -14.71 10.68 5.44
CA ASN A 106 -14.43 12.11 5.67
C ASN A 106 -13.40 12.31 6.80
N SER A 107 -12.50 11.33 7.01
CA SER A 107 -11.51 11.40 8.09
C SER A 107 -10.49 12.51 7.86
N SER A 108 -10.02 13.13 8.95
CA SER A 108 -8.98 14.14 8.92
C SER A 108 -7.69 13.59 9.54
N VAL A 109 -6.54 13.83 8.90
CA VAL A 109 -5.24 13.34 9.37
C VAL A 109 -4.24 14.49 9.39
N VAL A 110 -3.49 14.63 10.48
CA VAL A 110 -2.28 15.43 10.54
C VAL A 110 -1.11 14.49 10.75
N ALA A 111 -0.19 14.45 9.81
CA ALA A 111 0.97 13.57 9.82
C ALA A 111 2.25 14.39 10.01
N TRP A 112 3.07 13.97 10.96
CA TRP A 112 4.36 14.60 11.29
C TRP A 112 5.52 13.63 11.10
N ASP A 113 6.72 14.15 11.01
CA ASP A 113 7.98 13.45 10.93
C ASP A 113 8.04 12.45 9.75
N ASN A 114 8.17 11.16 10.01
CA ASN A 114 8.25 10.12 8.98
C ASN A 114 6.92 9.34 8.82
N SER A 115 5.81 9.91 9.23
CA SER A 115 4.50 9.23 9.19
C SER A 115 4.07 8.89 7.76
N SER A 116 3.39 7.76 7.60
CA SER A 116 2.85 7.30 6.32
C SER A 116 1.33 7.35 6.32
N VAL A 117 0.72 7.94 5.31
CA VAL A 117 -0.74 8.08 5.19
C VAL A 117 -1.25 7.57 3.86
N VAL A 118 -2.30 6.73 3.90
CA VAL A 118 -3.08 6.39 2.71
C VAL A 118 -4.49 6.98 2.87
N ALA A 119 -4.82 7.96 2.05
CA ALA A 119 -6.08 8.68 2.09
C ALA A 119 -7.04 8.22 0.98
N PHE A 120 -8.28 7.90 1.37
CA PHE A 120 -9.36 7.50 0.46
C PHE A 120 -10.62 8.34 0.65
N GLY A 121 -11.45 8.40 -0.36
CA GLY A 121 -12.75 9.10 -0.33
C GLY A 121 -12.54 10.61 -0.24
N ASN A 122 -13.21 11.27 0.69
CA ASN A 122 -13.11 12.71 0.93
C ASN A 122 -12.16 13.04 2.10
N SER A 123 -11.23 12.17 2.42
CA SER A 123 -10.31 12.38 3.55
C SER A 123 -9.42 13.60 3.33
N ALA A 124 -9.18 14.36 4.39
CA ALA A 124 -8.27 15.50 4.39
C ALA A 124 -6.97 15.12 5.12
N VAL A 125 -5.83 15.47 4.53
CA VAL A 125 -4.51 15.21 5.11
C VAL A 125 -3.67 16.49 5.13
N VAL A 126 -3.05 16.76 6.27
CA VAL A 126 -1.97 17.74 6.40
C VAL A 126 -0.70 16.99 6.75
N ALA A 127 0.32 17.10 5.90
CA ALA A 127 1.59 16.36 6.04
C ALA A 127 2.75 17.32 6.29
N TRP A 128 3.57 17.02 7.30
CA TRP A 128 4.76 17.78 7.70
C TRP A 128 5.99 16.88 7.79
N GLY A 129 7.15 17.49 7.83
CA GLY A 129 8.43 16.79 7.98
C GLY A 129 8.77 15.98 6.74
N ASN A 130 9.07 14.71 6.90
CA ASN A 130 9.36 13.74 5.83
C ASN A 130 8.18 12.79 5.56
N SER A 131 6.96 13.20 5.87
CA SER A 131 5.78 12.36 5.75
C SER A 131 5.52 11.90 4.31
N SER A 132 4.98 10.70 4.18
CA SER A 132 4.61 10.10 2.90
C SER A 132 3.09 9.95 2.77
N VAL A 133 2.49 10.45 1.71
CA VAL A 133 1.04 10.41 1.52
C VAL A 133 0.67 9.79 0.17
N VAL A 134 -0.16 8.74 0.18
CA VAL A 134 -0.82 8.23 -1.02
C VAL A 134 -2.24 8.77 -1.04
N ALA A 135 -2.54 9.62 -2.02
CA ALA A 135 -3.84 10.28 -2.17
C ALA A 135 -4.69 9.59 -3.24
N ARG A 136 -5.88 9.09 -2.85
CA ARG A 136 -6.81 8.37 -3.75
C ARG A 136 -8.18 9.02 -3.76
N ARG A 137 -8.88 8.97 -4.89
CA ARG A 137 -10.21 9.54 -5.09
C ARG A 137 -10.22 11.03 -4.78
N ASN A 138 -11.24 11.54 -4.09
CA ASN A 138 -11.45 12.96 -3.80
C ASN A 138 -10.67 13.45 -2.57
N SER A 139 -9.63 12.74 -2.13
CA SER A 139 -8.85 13.15 -0.96
C SER A 139 -8.16 14.50 -1.17
N SER A 140 -8.06 15.28 -0.12
CA SER A 140 -7.39 16.57 -0.11
C SER A 140 -6.10 16.50 0.70
N VAL A 141 -4.99 16.96 0.15
CA VAL A 141 -3.68 16.93 0.81
C VAL A 141 -3.03 18.30 0.77
N VAL A 142 -2.58 18.78 1.94
CA VAL A 142 -1.68 19.92 2.06
C VAL A 142 -0.37 19.42 2.66
N ALA A 143 0.74 19.62 1.96
CA ALA A 143 2.03 19.06 2.35
C ALA A 143 3.11 20.14 2.49
N TRP A 144 3.90 20.03 3.54
CA TRP A 144 4.98 20.93 3.93
C TRP A 144 6.28 20.17 4.22
N GLY A 145 7.39 20.89 4.35
CA GLY A 145 8.69 20.29 4.63
C GLY A 145 9.21 19.48 3.47
N ASN A 146 9.70 18.27 3.71
CA ASN A 146 10.20 17.34 2.71
C ASN A 146 9.17 16.23 2.38
N SER A 147 7.89 16.45 2.65
CA SER A 147 6.84 15.46 2.45
C SER A 147 6.73 15.02 0.99
N GLN A 148 6.40 13.75 0.78
CA GLN A 148 6.21 13.16 -0.54
C GLN A 148 4.76 12.74 -0.73
N ILE A 149 4.13 13.17 -1.82
CA ILE A 149 2.73 12.88 -2.10
C ILE A 149 2.64 12.10 -3.42
N SER A 150 2.08 10.90 -3.37
CA SER A 150 1.79 10.08 -4.55
C SER A 150 0.28 10.12 -4.84
N PRO A 151 -0.18 10.93 -5.81
CA PRO A 151 -1.56 10.89 -6.25
C PRO A 151 -1.82 9.60 -7.03
N LYS A 152 -2.95 8.96 -6.72
CA LYS A 152 -3.46 7.78 -7.43
C LYS A 152 -4.87 8.03 -7.95
N SER A 153 -5.21 9.30 -8.20
CA SER A 153 -6.49 9.73 -8.77
C SER A 153 -6.41 11.19 -9.21
N ASP A 154 -7.02 11.53 -10.33
CA ASP A 154 -7.13 12.91 -10.84
C ASP A 154 -8.05 13.79 -9.99
N THR A 155 -8.94 13.21 -9.22
CA THR A 155 -9.87 13.92 -8.34
C THR A 155 -9.24 14.35 -7.02
N SER A 156 -8.01 13.91 -6.71
CA SER A 156 -7.29 14.34 -5.52
C SER A 156 -6.85 15.80 -5.62
N LYS A 157 -7.11 16.57 -4.55
CA LYS A 157 -6.72 17.98 -4.45
C LYS A 157 -5.44 18.09 -3.64
N ILE A 158 -4.32 18.47 -4.29
CA ILE A 158 -3.00 18.50 -3.64
C ILE A 158 -2.42 19.91 -3.70
N LYS A 159 -1.95 20.39 -2.54
CA LYS A 159 -1.16 21.61 -2.40
C LYS A 159 0.14 21.26 -1.71
N THR A 160 1.26 21.71 -2.26
CA THR A 160 2.60 21.55 -1.68
C THR A 160 3.24 22.89 -1.37
N SER A 161 4.08 22.95 -0.34
CA SER A 161 4.86 24.12 0.03
C SER A 161 6.21 23.70 0.65
N GLY A 162 7.19 24.56 0.61
CA GLY A 162 8.55 24.25 1.00
C GLY A 162 9.20 23.26 0.02
N ASN A 163 9.85 22.23 0.52
CA ASN A 163 10.46 21.16 -0.26
C ASN A 163 9.51 19.98 -0.52
N ALA A 164 8.23 20.10 -0.16
CA ALA A 164 7.25 19.06 -0.39
C ALA A 164 7.03 18.84 -1.89
N ARG A 165 7.01 17.60 -2.32
CA ARG A 165 6.95 17.24 -3.74
C ARG A 165 5.87 16.22 -4.05
N ILE A 166 5.30 16.35 -5.25
CA ILE A 166 4.43 15.34 -5.81
C ILE A 166 5.30 14.33 -6.54
N VAL A 167 5.21 13.07 -6.12
CA VAL A 167 5.89 11.93 -6.77
C VAL A 167 4.81 11.17 -7.54
N ARG A 168 4.85 11.27 -8.85
CA ARG A 168 3.94 10.54 -9.74
C ARG A 168 4.66 9.33 -10.31
N ASP A 169 3.91 8.27 -10.54
CA ASP A 169 4.37 7.20 -11.42
C ASP A 169 4.51 7.77 -12.83
N PRO A 170 5.43 7.25 -13.66
CA PRO A 170 5.49 7.57 -15.06
C PRO A 170 4.11 7.43 -15.73
N CYS A 171 3.75 8.38 -16.59
CA CYS A 171 2.47 8.37 -17.31
C CYS A 171 2.64 8.47 -18.83
N SER A 172 3.88 8.50 -19.31
CA SER A 172 4.25 8.37 -20.71
C SER A 172 5.32 7.29 -20.89
N ILE A 173 5.53 6.87 -22.14
CA ILE A 173 6.55 5.88 -22.50
C ILE A 173 7.95 6.41 -22.18
N ASP A 174 8.24 7.64 -22.54
CA ASP A 174 9.55 8.25 -22.30
C ASP A 174 9.85 8.37 -20.81
N GLU A 175 8.88 8.85 -20.01
CA GLU A 175 9.02 8.87 -18.56
C GLU A 175 9.21 7.48 -17.95
N TYR A 176 8.53 6.45 -18.50
CA TYR A 176 8.64 5.08 -18.03
C TYR A 176 10.04 4.50 -18.31
N VAL A 177 10.53 4.72 -19.52
CA VAL A 177 11.88 4.29 -19.97
C VAL A 177 12.95 4.93 -19.11
N ASP A 178 12.89 6.26 -18.93
CA ASP A 178 13.88 7.01 -18.14
C ASP A 178 13.84 6.64 -16.66
N PHE A 179 12.63 6.59 -16.09
CA PHE A 179 12.46 6.37 -14.65
C PHE A 179 12.90 4.97 -14.18
N TYR A 180 12.63 3.94 -14.99
CA TYR A 180 12.98 2.56 -14.68
C TYR A 180 14.26 2.07 -15.35
N GLY A 181 14.94 2.92 -16.12
CA GLY A 181 16.17 2.58 -16.82
C GLY A 181 15.96 1.46 -17.86
N ILE A 182 14.86 1.50 -18.61
CA ILE A 182 14.52 0.48 -19.60
C ILE A 182 15.33 0.74 -20.89
N GLU A 183 16.10 -0.25 -21.33
CA GLU A 183 16.79 -0.19 -22.62
C GLU A 183 15.76 -0.26 -23.75
N ASN A 184 15.66 0.82 -24.52
CA ASN A 184 14.79 0.93 -25.70
C ASN A 184 15.65 1.12 -26.94
N SER A 185 15.68 0.13 -27.82
CA SER A 185 16.44 0.13 -29.06
C SER A 185 15.50 -0.05 -30.26
N ASN A 186 15.49 0.92 -31.16
CA ASN A 186 14.64 0.91 -32.37
C ASN A 186 13.14 0.69 -32.06
N GLY A 187 12.63 1.32 -30.99
CA GLY A 187 11.24 1.19 -30.55
C GLY A 187 10.90 -0.12 -29.86
N LYS A 188 11.90 -1.00 -29.61
CA LYS A 188 11.71 -2.25 -28.90
C LYS A 188 12.41 -2.23 -27.55
N ALA A 189 11.72 -2.75 -26.54
CA ALA A 189 12.28 -2.88 -25.20
C ALA A 189 12.11 -4.29 -24.66
N LYS A 190 13.00 -4.64 -23.72
CA LYS A 190 12.90 -5.85 -22.90
C LYS A 190 12.27 -5.51 -21.58
N LEU A 191 11.14 -6.14 -21.30
CA LEU A 191 10.43 -6.08 -20.05
C LEU A 191 10.27 -7.48 -19.46
N PHE A 192 9.63 -7.56 -18.31
CA PHE A 192 9.43 -8.82 -17.60
C PHE A 192 7.95 -9.07 -17.32
N LYS A 193 7.61 -10.35 -17.24
CA LYS A 193 6.29 -10.80 -16.86
C LYS A 193 6.35 -11.87 -15.81
N ALA A 194 5.65 -11.66 -14.68
CA ALA A 194 5.41 -12.70 -13.71
C ALA A 194 4.28 -13.62 -14.20
N VAL A 195 4.51 -14.92 -14.19
CA VAL A 195 3.57 -15.96 -14.63
C VAL A 195 3.57 -17.13 -13.67
N ARG A 196 2.54 -17.98 -13.76
CA ARG A 196 2.46 -19.27 -13.06
C ARG A 196 3.09 -20.37 -13.93
N LYS A 197 4.05 -21.10 -13.38
CA LYS A 197 4.66 -22.27 -14.06
C LYS A 197 4.12 -23.56 -13.46
N ARG A 198 3.27 -24.26 -14.22
CA ARG A 198 2.66 -25.54 -13.81
C ARG A 198 2.81 -26.55 -14.94
N ASP A 199 3.25 -27.73 -14.61
CA ASP A 199 3.46 -28.83 -15.58
C ASP A 199 4.34 -28.39 -16.78
N GLY A 200 5.35 -27.56 -16.53
CA GLY A 200 6.23 -27.00 -17.57
C GLY A 200 5.60 -25.91 -18.45
N LEU A 201 4.36 -25.51 -18.19
CA LEU A 201 3.63 -24.49 -18.93
C LEU A 201 3.60 -23.17 -18.18
N TYR A 202 3.74 -22.06 -18.90
CA TYR A 202 3.67 -20.70 -18.37
C TYR A 202 2.28 -20.12 -18.61
N ARG A 203 1.53 -19.84 -17.54
CA ARG A 203 0.15 -19.37 -17.57
C ARG A 203 0.00 -17.98 -16.99
N SER A 204 -0.94 -17.22 -17.49
CA SER A 204 -1.33 -15.96 -16.85
C SER A 204 -1.88 -16.22 -15.44
N ASP A 205 -1.63 -15.32 -14.50
CA ASP A 205 -2.24 -15.36 -13.17
C ASP A 205 -3.73 -14.99 -13.20
N TRP A 206 -4.11 -14.12 -14.15
CA TRP A 206 -5.48 -13.66 -14.30
C TRP A 206 -6.37 -14.64 -15.08
N ASP A 207 -5.81 -15.24 -16.14
CA ASP A 207 -6.50 -16.18 -17.02
C ASP A 207 -5.62 -17.43 -17.19
N SER A 208 -6.01 -18.52 -16.56
CA SER A 208 -5.24 -19.77 -16.56
C SER A 208 -5.16 -20.45 -17.94
N ASP A 209 -6.04 -20.09 -18.86
CA ASP A 209 -6.05 -20.63 -20.23
C ASP A 209 -5.13 -19.85 -21.16
N PHE A 210 -4.77 -18.61 -20.76
CA PHE A 210 -3.85 -17.78 -21.52
C PHE A 210 -2.40 -18.19 -21.25
N MET A 211 -1.73 -18.73 -22.29
CA MET A 211 -0.40 -19.32 -22.20
C MET A 211 0.67 -18.51 -22.88
N TYR A 212 1.86 -18.56 -22.29
CA TYR A 212 3.08 -17.99 -22.84
C TYR A 212 4.02 -19.10 -23.31
N THR A 213 4.53 -19.01 -24.53
CA THR A 213 5.47 -20.00 -25.09
C THR A 213 6.78 -19.33 -25.45
N ILE A 214 7.89 -19.82 -24.92
CA ILE A 214 9.23 -19.29 -25.21
C ILE A 214 9.49 -19.31 -26.71
N GLY A 215 10.05 -18.22 -27.23
CA GLY A 215 10.35 -18.00 -28.65
C GLY A 215 9.17 -17.55 -29.50
N LYS A 216 7.94 -17.56 -28.98
CA LYS A 216 6.74 -17.16 -29.72
C LYS A 216 6.22 -15.79 -29.33
N SER A 217 5.51 -15.15 -30.27
CA SER A 217 4.72 -13.96 -29.99
C SER A 217 3.36 -14.39 -29.40
N VAL A 218 2.91 -13.58 -28.43
CA VAL A 218 1.63 -13.74 -27.75
C VAL A 218 0.82 -12.46 -27.99
N VAL A 219 -0.47 -12.63 -28.30
CA VAL A 219 -1.40 -11.51 -28.58
C VAL A 219 -2.52 -11.58 -27.55
N ALA A 220 -2.91 -10.44 -27.02
CA ALA A 220 -4.03 -10.34 -26.07
C ALA A 220 -5.38 -10.47 -26.78
N ASP A 221 -6.38 -11.08 -26.12
CA ASP A 221 -7.76 -11.19 -26.61
C ASP A 221 -8.54 -9.85 -26.53
N GLY A 222 -7.86 -8.75 -26.52
CA GLY A 222 -8.38 -7.40 -26.49
C GLY A 222 -7.33 -6.45 -25.92
N PHE A 223 -7.43 -5.18 -26.31
CA PHE A 223 -6.47 -4.19 -25.88
C PHE A 223 -7.16 -2.87 -25.54
N CYS A 224 -6.99 -2.43 -24.29
CA CYS A 224 -7.48 -1.15 -23.82
C CYS A 224 -6.38 -0.09 -24.00
N THR A 225 -6.67 0.95 -24.78
CA THR A 225 -5.76 2.07 -25.01
C THR A 225 -5.94 3.23 -24.03
N ASP A 226 -6.95 3.21 -23.17
CA ASP A 226 -7.20 4.27 -22.19
C ASP A 226 -6.19 4.22 -21.04
N PRO A 227 -5.27 5.19 -20.90
CA PRO A 227 -4.29 5.20 -19.81
C PRO A 227 -4.91 5.44 -18.42
N ASN A 228 -6.17 5.86 -18.32
CA ASN A 228 -6.86 6.02 -17.03
C ASN A 228 -7.36 4.69 -16.48
N GLU A 229 -7.43 3.65 -17.28
CA GLU A 229 -7.77 2.29 -16.88
C GLU A 229 -6.52 1.56 -16.41
N ASP A 230 -6.38 1.32 -15.10
CA ASP A 230 -5.21 0.64 -14.52
C ASP A 230 -5.12 -0.84 -14.93
N CYS A 231 -6.24 -1.55 -14.90
CA CYS A 231 -6.34 -2.99 -15.22
C CYS A 231 -7.10 -3.26 -16.52
N GLY A 232 -7.02 -2.38 -17.51
CA GLY A 232 -7.64 -2.59 -18.83
C GLY A 232 -7.05 -3.81 -19.56
N ASN A 233 -7.79 -4.33 -20.54
CA ASN A 233 -7.39 -5.49 -21.32
C ASN A 233 -6.03 -5.29 -22.02
N GLY A 234 -5.24 -6.35 -22.09
CA GLY A 234 -3.89 -6.37 -22.68
C GLY A 234 -2.91 -7.22 -21.89
N ILE A 235 -1.73 -7.40 -22.42
CA ILE A 235 -0.65 -8.11 -21.73
C ILE A 235 0.04 -7.12 -20.79
N HIS A 236 -0.11 -7.32 -19.49
CA HIS A 236 0.57 -6.52 -18.47
C HIS A 236 1.99 -7.04 -18.23
N MET A 237 2.95 -6.14 -18.23
CA MET A 237 4.37 -6.41 -17.99
C MET A 237 5.00 -5.24 -17.23
N ALA A 238 6.19 -5.42 -16.69
CA ALA A 238 6.87 -4.38 -15.91
C ALA A 238 8.39 -4.60 -15.90
N TYR A 239 9.10 -3.75 -15.16
CA TYR A 239 10.50 -3.97 -14.82
C TYR A 239 10.66 -5.15 -13.84
N LEU A 240 11.85 -5.74 -13.79
CA LEU A 240 12.09 -7.01 -13.09
C LEU A 240 11.68 -7.03 -11.62
N SER A 241 12.08 -6.01 -10.85
CA SER A 241 11.78 -6.00 -9.41
C SER A 241 10.29 -5.85 -9.09
N TRP A 242 9.51 -5.21 -9.97
CA TRP A 242 8.05 -5.19 -9.86
C TRP A 242 7.46 -6.59 -10.03
N CYS A 243 7.90 -7.33 -11.06
CA CYS A 243 7.41 -8.69 -11.31
C CYS A 243 7.72 -9.65 -10.16
N LEU A 244 8.92 -9.54 -9.58
CA LEU A 244 9.32 -10.32 -8.40
C LEU A 244 8.46 -9.98 -7.18
N ALA A 245 8.20 -8.70 -6.93
CA ALA A 245 7.36 -8.26 -5.82
C ALA A 245 5.90 -8.71 -5.99
N TYR A 246 5.36 -8.59 -7.20
CA TYR A 246 3.99 -9.01 -7.54
C TYR A 246 3.78 -10.51 -7.33
N GLY A 247 4.70 -11.35 -7.81
CA GLY A 247 4.64 -12.81 -7.68
C GLY A 247 5.23 -13.37 -6.39
N SER A 248 5.64 -12.53 -5.44
CA SER A 248 6.44 -12.93 -4.28
C SER A 248 5.80 -13.96 -3.34
N CYS A 249 4.49 -14.12 -3.38
CA CYS A 249 3.74 -15.13 -2.61
C CYS A 249 3.35 -16.38 -3.43
N TRP A 250 3.80 -16.49 -4.68
CA TRP A 250 3.46 -17.61 -5.55
C TRP A 250 4.54 -18.71 -5.49
N PRO A 251 4.21 -19.93 -5.05
CA PRO A 251 5.17 -21.03 -5.04
C PRO A 251 5.57 -21.50 -6.46
N ASP A 252 4.72 -21.24 -7.44
CA ASP A 252 4.87 -21.57 -8.86
C ASP A 252 5.26 -20.34 -9.72
N LEU A 253 5.89 -19.32 -9.10
CA LEU A 253 6.36 -18.12 -9.81
C LEU A 253 7.41 -18.47 -10.83
N ALA A 254 7.23 -18.01 -12.07
CA ALA A 254 8.28 -17.87 -13.07
C ALA A 254 8.31 -16.44 -13.61
N ILE A 255 9.50 -15.99 -13.98
CA ILE A 255 9.73 -14.69 -14.62
C ILE A 255 10.09 -14.92 -16.08
N LEU A 256 9.32 -14.34 -16.98
CA LEU A 256 9.60 -14.34 -18.40
C LEU A 256 10.20 -12.98 -18.81
N GLU A 257 11.31 -13.00 -19.55
CA GLU A 257 11.81 -11.85 -20.31
C GLU A 257 11.02 -11.79 -21.61
N VAL A 258 10.44 -10.62 -21.90
CA VAL A 258 9.63 -10.39 -23.08
C VAL A 258 10.14 -9.18 -23.86
N GLU A 259 10.10 -9.25 -25.18
CA GLU A 259 10.34 -8.13 -26.08
C GLU A 259 8.99 -7.52 -26.48
N VAL A 260 8.87 -6.19 -26.39
CA VAL A 260 7.66 -5.45 -26.73
C VAL A 260 7.96 -4.27 -27.63
N ASP A 261 7.06 -3.96 -28.54
CA ASP A 261 7.09 -2.72 -29.31
C ASP A 261 6.56 -1.56 -28.45
N MET A 262 7.47 -0.66 -28.05
CA MET A 262 7.14 0.47 -27.18
C MET A 262 6.17 1.45 -27.79
N ASN A 263 6.06 1.50 -29.13
CA ASN A 263 5.06 2.35 -29.79
C ASN A 263 3.62 1.86 -29.58
N THR A 264 3.44 0.61 -29.17
CA THR A 264 2.11 0.02 -28.88
C THR A 264 1.79 -0.06 -27.39
N VAL A 265 2.77 0.28 -26.53
CA VAL A 265 2.62 0.18 -25.08
C VAL A 265 1.74 1.32 -24.55
N VAL A 266 0.86 1.00 -23.63
CA VAL A 266 0.15 1.97 -22.79
C VAL A 266 0.75 1.94 -21.39
N VAL A 267 1.15 3.12 -20.90
CA VAL A 267 1.55 3.33 -19.52
C VAL A 267 0.32 3.79 -18.73
N PRO A 268 -0.27 2.95 -17.87
CA PRO A 268 -1.41 3.35 -17.07
C PRO A 268 -1.01 4.46 -16.09
N LYS A 269 -1.76 5.54 -16.05
CA LYS A 269 -1.47 6.74 -15.26
C LYS A 269 -1.25 6.47 -13.77
N TYR A 270 -1.89 5.42 -13.24
CA TYR A 270 -1.78 5.00 -11.85
C TYR A 270 -1.40 3.51 -11.71
N GLY A 271 -0.74 2.98 -12.73
CA GLY A 271 -0.43 1.55 -12.88
C GLY A 271 0.67 1.02 -11.96
N SER A 272 1.22 1.87 -11.09
CA SER A 272 2.22 1.49 -10.09
C SER A 272 3.46 0.81 -10.68
N GLY A 273 3.84 1.18 -11.91
CA GLY A 273 5.05 0.67 -12.58
C GLY A 273 4.82 -0.50 -13.54
N LYS A 274 3.57 -0.93 -13.75
CA LYS A 274 3.25 -1.87 -14.84
C LYS A 274 2.82 -1.10 -16.10
N VAL A 275 3.04 -1.73 -17.24
CA VAL A 275 2.55 -1.29 -18.54
C VAL A 275 1.74 -2.41 -19.19
N ARG A 276 0.97 -2.09 -20.23
CA ARG A 276 0.26 -3.08 -21.03
C ARG A 276 0.49 -2.88 -22.52
N ALA A 277 0.48 -3.97 -23.25
CA ALA A 277 0.62 -3.99 -24.71
C ALA A 277 -0.37 -4.96 -25.35
N PRO A 278 -0.68 -4.79 -26.64
CA PRO A 278 -1.52 -5.74 -27.38
C PRO A 278 -0.82 -7.07 -27.62
N SER A 279 0.53 -7.05 -27.68
CA SER A 279 1.33 -8.25 -27.94
C SER A 279 2.73 -8.11 -27.34
N CYS A 280 3.39 -9.25 -27.14
CA CYS A 280 4.83 -9.31 -26.85
C CYS A 280 5.42 -10.60 -27.40
N LYS A 281 6.74 -10.65 -27.58
CA LYS A 281 7.49 -11.87 -27.88
C LYS A 281 8.15 -12.40 -26.62
N VAL A 282 7.89 -13.65 -26.27
CA VAL A 282 8.53 -14.30 -25.11
C VAL A 282 9.94 -14.72 -25.50
N ILE A 283 10.96 -14.20 -24.84
CA ILE A 283 12.36 -14.46 -25.16
C ILE A 283 12.88 -15.68 -24.41
N ARG A 284 12.77 -15.65 -23.09
CA ARG A 284 13.25 -16.74 -22.22
C ARG A 284 12.60 -16.70 -20.84
N GLU A 285 12.70 -17.79 -20.11
CA GLU A 285 12.55 -17.76 -18.65
C GLU A 285 13.83 -17.19 -18.03
N VAL A 286 13.67 -16.33 -17.04
CA VAL A 286 14.76 -15.81 -16.23
C VAL A 286 14.80 -16.60 -14.93
N PRO A 287 15.84 -17.41 -14.67
CA PRO A 287 15.97 -18.11 -13.39
C PRO A 287 15.94 -17.14 -12.22
N LEU A 288 15.22 -17.49 -11.16
CA LEU A 288 15.09 -16.61 -9.98
C LEU A 288 16.44 -16.29 -9.36
N GLU A 289 17.42 -17.18 -9.47
CA GLU A 289 18.80 -17.00 -9.00
C GLU A 289 19.54 -15.87 -9.74
N GLU A 290 19.16 -15.60 -10.98
CA GLU A 290 19.70 -14.50 -11.80
C GLU A 290 19.02 -13.15 -11.48
N CYS A 291 17.88 -13.17 -10.76
CA CYS A 291 17.07 -11.99 -10.48
C CYS A 291 17.56 -11.19 -9.26
N GLY A 292 18.85 -11.12 -8.99
CA GLY A 292 19.44 -10.38 -7.88
C GLY A 292 19.15 -11.01 -6.51
N LEU A 293 19.37 -10.25 -5.44
CA LEU A 293 19.22 -10.76 -4.06
C LEU A 293 17.80 -11.23 -3.75
N TYR A 294 16.79 -10.46 -4.16
CA TYR A 294 15.40 -10.82 -3.91
C TYR A 294 14.96 -12.08 -4.65
N GLY A 295 15.37 -12.24 -5.91
CA GLY A 295 15.15 -13.48 -6.65
C GLY A 295 15.78 -14.69 -5.99
N LYS A 296 17.02 -14.57 -5.49
CA LYS A 296 17.71 -15.65 -4.75
C LYS A 296 16.96 -16.04 -3.46
N ILE A 297 16.34 -15.08 -2.78
CA ILE A 297 15.51 -15.35 -1.58
C ILE A 297 14.26 -16.14 -1.98
N LEU A 298 13.58 -15.75 -3.06
CA LEU A 298 12.41 -16.47 -3.58
C LEU A 298 12.76 -17.88 -4.07
N ALA A 299 13.88 -18.04 -4.79
CA ALA A 299 14.38 -19.33 -5.23
C ALA A 299 14.62 -20.28 -4.05
N ARG A 300 15.25 -19.82 -2.98
CA ARG A 300 15.44 -20.61 -1.74
C ARG A 300 14.13 -20.96 -1.05
N ARG A 301 13.15 -20.05 -1.09
CA ARG A 301 11.85 -20.23 -0.44
C ARG A 301 10.98 -21.27 -1.15
N TYR A 302 11.05 -21.33 -2.48
CA TYR A 302 10.14 -22.12 -3.31
C TYR A 302 10.84 -23.20 -4.16
N GLY A 303 12.18 -23.13 -4.33
CA GLY A 303 12.95 -24.03 -5.19
C GLY A 303 13.24 -25.43 -4.63
N GLY A 304 12.61 -25.80 -3.51
CA GLY A 304 12.71 -27.13 -2.89
C GLY A 304 11.45 -28.01 -3.06
N GLN A 305 10.57 -27.65 -4.00
CA GLN A 305 9.36 -28.41 -4.30
C GLN A 305 9.48 -29.13 -5.65
#